data_fb3a52a4e3d9b04a48140ab7e9b05bdb
#
_entry.id   fb3a52a4e3d9b04a48140ab7e9b05bdb
#
_cell.length_a   1.000
_cell.length_b   1.000
_cell.length_c   1.000
_cell.angle_alpha   90.00
_cell.angle_beta   90.00
_cell.angle_gamma   90.00
#
_symmetry.space_group_name_H-M   'P 1'
#
loop_
_entity.id
_entity.type
_entity.pdbx_description
1 polymer ?
#
loop_
_entity_poly.entity_id
_entity_poly.type
_entity_poly.pdbx_seq_one_letter_code
_entity_poly.pdbx_strand_id
1 'polypeptide(L)'
;TKQTYKVTVTDANNNLLKDSDVTLTASPENLVLTPNGTATTNEQGQAIFTATTTVAATYTLTAKVEQADGQESTKTAESKFVADDKNAELAASPERVDSLVADGKTTATLTVTLMSGVNPVGGTMWVDIEAPEGVTEADYQFLPSKNDHFASGKITRTFSTNKPGTYTFTFNSLTYGGYEMKPVTVTINAVPADTEGAEEK
;
A
#
# COMPACT_ATOMS: atom_id res chain seq x y z
N THR A 1 -8.48 -2.96 12.62
CA THR A 1 -9.85 -3.52 12.58
C THR A 1 -9.84 -4.90 13.26
N LYS A 2 -10.87 -5.20 14.06
CA LYS A 2 -11.06 -6.48 14.75
C LYS A 2 -12.25 -7.22 14.11
N GLN A 3 -12.02 -8.47 13.69
CA GLN A 3 -13.06 -9.37 13.15
C GLN A 3 -13.35 -10.47 14.16
N THR A 4 -14.61 -10.93 14.20
CA THR A 4 -15.02 -12.04 15.07
C THR A 4 -15.50 -13.20 14.20
N TYR A 5 -15.00 -14.40 14.51
CA TYR A 5 -15.36 -15.65 13.85
C TYR A 5 -16.02 -16.60 14.84
N LYS A 6 -17.05 -17.27 14.39
CA LYS A 6 -17.74 -18.31 15.14
C LYS A 6 -17.62 -19.62 14.36
N VAL A 7 -17.05 -20.62 14.98
CA VAL A 7 -16.99 -21.99 14.46
C VAL A 7 -18.05 -22.79 15.20
N THR A 8 -19.05 -23.30 14.49
CA THR A 8 -20.10 -24.16 15.07
C THR A 8 -19.76 -25.62 14.79
N VAL A 9 -19.78 -26.43 15.84
CA VAL A 9 -19.51 -27.87 15.78
C VAL A 9 -20.81 -28.64 16.05
N THR A 10 -21.11 -29.58 15.14
CA THR A 10 -22.27 -30.46 15.20
C THR A 10 -21.88 -31.91 14.98
N ASP A 11 -22.65 -32.83 15.51
CA ASP A 11 -22.57 -34.25 15.14
C ASP A 11 -23.24 -34.53 13.77
N ALA A 12 -23.23 -35.80 13.35
CA ALA A 12 -23.84 -36.23 12.08
C ALA A 12 -25.36 -36.04 12.02
N ASN A 13 -26.01 -35.84 13.16
CA ASN A 13 -27.47 -35.59 13.29
C ASN A 13 -27.78 -34.11 13.45
N ASN A 14 -26.80 -33.21 13.27
CA ASN A 14 -26.88 -31.76 13.47
C ASN A 14 -27.11 -31.33 14.94
N ASN A 15 -26.84 -32.18 15.92
CA ASN A 15 -26.86 -31.75 17.32
C ASN A 15 -25.59 -30.93 17.61
N LEU A 16 -25.77 -29.83 18.36
CA LEU A 16 -24.69 -28.95 18.77
C LEU A 16 -23.78 -29.66 19.78
N LEU A 17 -22.48 -29.65 19.53
CA LEU A 17 -21.46 -30.27 20.37
C LEU A 17 -20.78 -29.24 21.28
N LYS A 18 -21.03 -29.33 22.57
CA LYS A 18 -20.37 -28.58 23.62
C LYS A 18 -19.02 -29.24 23.96
N ASP A 19 -18.11 -28.46 24.56
CA ASP A 19 -16.81 -28.90 25.08
C ASP A 19 -15.91 -29.57 24.02
N SER A 20 -16.09 -29.23 22.74
CA SER A 20 -15.23 -29.67 21.67
C SER A 20 -14.11 -28.66 21.42
N ASP A 21 -12.87 -29.09 21.33
CA ASP A 21 -11.73 -28.23 21.02
C ASP A 21 -11.65 -27.97 19.51
N VAL A 22 -11.65 -26.70 19.17
CA VAL A 22 -11.52 -26.19 17.80
C VAL A 22 -10.17 -25.51 17.64
N THR A 23 -9.39 -25.96 16.67
CA THR A 23 -8.17 -25.28 16.25
C THR A 23 -8.48 -24.42 15.02
N LEU A 24 -8.16 -23.13 15.09
CA LEU A 24 -8.27 -22.18 13.97
C LEU A 24 -6.89 -21.71 13.55
N THR A 25 -6.58 -21.88 12.28
CA THR A 25 -5.35 -21.37 11.67
C THR A 25 -5.67 -20.39 10.54
N ALA A 26 -4.72 -19.54 10.18
CA ALA A 26 -4.84 -18.58 9.10
C ALA A 26 -3.63 -18.63 8.17
N SER A 27 -3.86 -18.45 6.89
CA SER A 27 -2.81 -18.29 5.88
C SER A 27 -3.13 -17.07 5.01
N PRO A 28 -2.19 -16.11 4.87
CA PRO A 28 -0.85 -16.03 5.48
C PRO A 28 -0.89 -15.90 7.01
N GLU A 29 0.25 -16.18 7.68
CA GLU A 29 0.34 -16.33 9.15
C GLU A 29 0.36 -15.02 9.95
N ASN A 30 0.26 -13.86 9.27
CA ASN A 30 0.31 -12.55 9.93
C ASN A 30 -1.06 -12.06 10.45
N LEU A 31 -2.01 -12.97 10.66
CA LEU A 31 -3.28 -12.72 11.33
C LEU A 31 -3.18 -13.18 12.80
N VAL A 32 -3.35 -12.24 13.74
CA VAL A 32 -3.31 -12.53 15.18
C VAL A 32 -4.68 -12.99 15.63
N LEU A 33 -4.78 -14.25 16.06
CA LEU A 33 -5.99 -14.86 16.58
C LEU A 33 -6.04 -14.78 18.12
N THR A 34 -7.20 -14.53 18.67
CA THR A 34 -7.46 -14.56 20.11
C THR A 34 -8.75 -15.34 20.38
N PRO A 35 -8.76 -16.46 21.14
CA PRO A 35 -7.59 -17.12 21.74
C PRO A 35 -6.56 -17.57 20.69
N ASN A 36 -5.33 -17.83 21.11
CA ASN A 36 -4.22 -18.16 20.23
C ASN A 36 -4.41 -19.55 19.58
N GLY A 37 -5.20 -19.58 18.52
CA GLY A 37 -5.38 -20.73 17.65
C GLY A 37 -6.30 -21.84 18.16
N THR A 38 -6.68 -21.90 19.46
CA THR A 38 -7.55 -22.94 20.00
C THR A 38 -8.61 -22.37 20.93
N ALA A 39 -9.86 -22.82 20.78
CA ALA A 39 -10.97 -22.49 21.67
C ALA A 39 -11.93 -23.67 21.79
N THR A 40 -12.52 -23.83 22.96
CA THR A 40 -13.52 -24.89 23.25
C THR A 40 -14.93 -24.38 22.96
N THR A 41 -15.79 -25.20 22.40
CA THR A 41 -17.18 -24.84 22.10
C THR A 41 -18.02 -24.68 23.39
N ASN A 42 -18.86 -23.66 23.37
CA ASN A 42 -19.82 -23.37 24.43
C ASN A 42 -21.09 -24.26 24.33
N GLU A 43 -22.12 -23.96 25.17
CA GLU A 43 -23.40 -24.68 25.17
C GLU A 43 -24.17 -24.56 23.84
N GLN A 44 -23.86 -23.57 23.03
CA GLN A 44 -24.41 -23.41 21.68
C GLN A 44 -23.53 -24.07 20.60
N GLY A 45 -22.58 -24.95 21.00
CA GLY A 45 -21.67 -25.61 20.10
C GLY A 45 -20.71 -24.66 19.36
N GLN A 46 -20.44 -23.46 19.88
CA GLN A 46 -19.69 -22.41 19.21
C GLN A 46 -18.34 -22.14 19.88
N ALA A 47 -17.27 -22.25 19.13
CA ALA A 47 -15.96 -21.69 19.46
C ALA A 47 -15.84 -20.29 18.84
N ILE A 48 -15.45 -19.29 19.65
CA ILE A 48 -15.40 -17.88 19.24
C ILE A 48 -13.94 -17.42 19.19
N PHE A 49 -13.54 -16.88 18.06
CA PHE A 49 -12.23 -16.29 17.83
C PHE A 49 -12.37 -14.84 17.40
N THR A 50 -11.40 -14.02 17.77
CA THR A 50 -11.24 -12.68 17.21
C THR A 50 -9.90 -12.59 16.50
N ALA A 51 -9.87 -11.87 15.39
CA ALA A 51 -8.66 -11.68 14.61
C ALA A 51 -8.33 -10.22 14.38
N THR A 52 -7.05 -9.90 14.42
CA THR A 52 -6.50 -8.59 14.09
C THR A 52 -5.27 -8.74 13.20
N THR A 53 -5.04 -7.78 12.32
CA THR A 53 -3.83 -7.69 11.50
C THR A 53 -3.53 -6.25 11.15
N THR A 54 -2.26 -5.96 10.88
CA THR A 54 -1.79 -4.70 10.27
C THR A 54 -1.54 -4.84 8.76
N VAL A 55 -1.72 -6.04 8.20
CA VAL A 55 -1.46 -6.34 6.78
C VAL A 55 -2.78 -6.58 6.05
N ALA A 56 -3.03 -5.78 5.03
CA ALA A 56 -4.17 -5.96 4.13
C ALA A 56 -3.92 -7.17 3.22
N ALA A 57 -4.78 -8.18 3.34
CA ALA A 57 -4.72 -9.40 2.54
C ALA A 57 -6.05 -10.16 2.62
N THR A 58 -6.22 -11.13 1.73
CA THR A 58 -7.24 -12.17 1.90
C THR A 58 -6.59 -13.32 2.68
N TYR A 59 -7.21 -13.67 3.80
CA TYR A 59 -6.77 -14.76 4.67
C TYR A 59 -7.67 -15.96 4.48
N THR A 60 -7.09 -17.13 4.28
CA THR A 60 -7.79 -18.40 4.37
C THR A 60 -7.75 -18.88 5.81
N LEU A 61 -8.90 -18.96 6.45
CA LEU A 61 -9.08 -19.50 7.79
C LEU A 61 -9.41 -21.00 7.69
N THR A 62 -8.72 -21.82 8.45
CA THR A 62 -8.96 -23.27 8.52
C THR A 62 -9.30 -23.66 9.94
N ALA A 63 -10.53 -24.09 10.15
CA ALA A 63 -11.00 -24.66 11.42
C ALA A 63 -10.88 -26.18 11.38
N LYS A 64 -10.31 -26.77 12.43
CA LYS A 64 -10.18 -28.20 12.64
C LYS A 64 -10.78 -28.60 13.96
N VAL A 65 -11.48 -29.73 13.99
CA VAL A 65 -12.01 -30.38 15.18
C VAL A 65 -11.62 -31.85 15.13
N GLU A 66 -11.04 -32.38 16.21
CA GLU A 66 -10.79 -33.81 16.36
C GLU A 66 -12.08 -34.48 16.85
N GLN A 67 -12.51 -35.51 16.14
CA GLN A 67 -13.68 -36.30 16.49
C GLN A 67 -13.30 -37.39 17.53
N ALA A 68 -14.31 -37.97 18.24
CA ALA A 68 -14.10 -38.98 19.26
C ALA A 68 -13.44 -40.27 18.74
N ASP A 69 -13.49 -40.52 17.43
CA ASP A 69 -12.84 -41.65 16.76
C ASP A 69 -11.40 -41.34 16.29
N GLY A 70 -10.88 -40.15 16.64
CA GLY A 70 -9.55 -39.67 16.23
C GLY A 70 -9.48 -39.15 14.78
N GLN A 71 -10.62 -39.03 14.07
CA GLN A 71 -10.68 -38.39 12.76
C GLN A 71 -10.79 -36.88 12.90
N GLU A 72 -10.22 -36.14 11.94
CA GLU A 72 -10.31 -34.68 11.90
C GLU A 72 -11.40 -34.21 10.93
N SER A 73 -12.26 -33.32 11.39
CA SER A 73 -13.13 -32.53 10.53
C SER A 73 -12.52 -31.16 10.27
N THR A 74 -12.48 -30.75 9.01
CA THR A 74 -11.87 -29.48 8.59
C THR A 74 -12.85 -28.64 7.76
N LYS A 75 -12.90 -27.34 8.02
CA LYS A 75 -13.63 -26.33 7.22
C LYS A 75 -12.76 -25.13 6.97
N THR A 76 -12.88 -24.55 5.78
CA THR A 76 -12.18 -23.33 5.38
C THR A 76 -13.15 -22.20 5.11
N ALA A 77 -12.70 -20.96 5.36
CA ALA A 77 -13.40 -19.73 5.01
C ALA A 77 -12.38 -18.64 4.63
N GLU A 78 -12.76 -17.72 3.77
CA GLU A 78 -11.94 -16.56 3.43
C GLU A 78 -12.37 -15.34 4.24
N SER A 79 -11.40 -14.54 4.64
CA SER A 79 -11.59 -13.24 5.29
C SER A 79 -10.68 -12.20 4.69
N LYS A 80 -11.26 -11.10 4.22
CA LYS A 80 -10.53 -10.01 3.57
C LYS A 80 -10.33 -8.84 4.54
N PHE A 81 -9.07 -8.47 4.75
CA PHE A 81 -8.68 -7.22 5.39
C PHE A 81 -8.18 -6.24 4.33
N VAL A 82 -8.67 -5.01 4.36
CA VAL A 82 -8.32 -3.97 3.41
C VAL A 82 -7.42 -2.91 4.07
N ALA A 83 -6.64 -2.21 3.26
CA ALA A 83 -5.84 -1.07 3.72
C ALA A 83 -6.78 0.05 4.24
N ASP A 84 -6.30 0.78 5.23
CA ASP A 84 -6.99 1.96 5.77
C ASP A 84 -6.61 3.19 4.94
N ASP A 85 -7.38 3.48 3.91
CA ASP A 85 -7.13 4.58 2.98
C ASP A 85 -7.38 5.97 3.59
N LYS A 86 -8.15 6.05 4.68
CA LYS A 86 -8.34 7.29 5.43
C LYS A 86 -7.06 7.76 6.14
N ASN A 87 -6.26 6.80 6.62
CA ASN A 87 -4.98 7.05 7.28
C ASN A 87 -3.79 6.72 6.36
N ALA A 88 -3.98 6.83 5.05
CA ALA A 88 -2.90 6.72 4.09
C ALA A 88 -1.99 7.96 4.12
N GLU A 89 -0.74 7.76 3.72
CA GLU A 89 0.25 8.82 3.61
C GLU A 89 0.78 8.87 2.18
N LEU A 90 0.85 10.08 1.64
CA LEU A 90 1.54 10.37 0.39
C LEU A 90 2.99 10.74 0.71
N ALA A 91 3.93 10.14 0.01
CA ALA A 91 5.35 10.46 0.13
C ALA A 91 6.01 10.51 -1.26
N ALA A 92 7.08 11.29 -1.38
CA ALA A 92 7.87 11.37 -2.61
C ALA A 92 9.37 11.27 -2.27
N SER A 93 10.13 10.60 -3.15
CA SER A 93 11.57 10.40 -2.97
C SER A 93 12.30 10.45 -4.31
N PRO A 94 13.47 11.10 -4.36
CA PRO A 94 14.07 11.92 -3.31
C PRO A 94 13.26 13.20 -3.07
N GLU A 95 13.34 13.77 -1.86
CA GLU A 95 12.70 15.07 -1.57
C GLU A 95 13.43 16.24 -2.25
N ARG A 96 14.71 16.03 -2.57
CA ARG A 96 15.58 17.03 -3.22
C ARG A 96 16.60 16.38 -4.14
N VAL A 97 16.87 17.05 -5.26
CA VAL A 97 17.97 16.77 -6.20
C VAL A 97 18.74 18.06 -6.43
N ASP A 98 20.03 18.10 -6.10
CA ASP A 98 20.80 19.35 -6.07
C ASP A 98 21.62 19.66 -7.33
N SER A 99 21.80 18.70 -8.25
CA SER A 99 22.71 18.88 -9.39
C SER A 99 22.26 18.13 -10.62
N LEU A 100 21.00 18.34 -11.05
CA LEU A 100 20.53 17.82 -12.33
C LEU A 100 21.15 18.63 -13.45
N VAL A 101 21.89 17.99 -14.37
CA VAL A 101 22.45 18.69 -15.52
C VAL A 101 21.34 19.08 -16.50
N ALA A 102 21.25 20.38 -16.83
CA ALA A 102 20.23 20.93 -17.72
C ALA A 102 20.66 20.79 -19.20
N ASP A 103 20.81 19.56 -19.67
CA ASP A 103 21.20 19.20 -21.05
C ASP A 103 20.01 18.68 -21.90
N GLY A 104 18.83 18.65 -21.31
CA GLY A 104 17.61 18.10 -21.91
C GLY A 104 17.58 16.56 -22.01
N LYS A 105 18.60 15.85 -21.48
CA LYS A 105 18.78 14.40 -21.60
C LYS A 105 18.94 13.73 -20.24
N THR A 106 19.75 14.35 -19.36
CA THR A 106 19.96 13.85 -18.00
C THR A 106 18.64 13.89 -17.22
N THR A 107 18.27 12.78 -16.61
CA THR A 107 16.98 12.63 -15.92
C THR A 107 17.14 12.47 -14.42
N ALA A 108 16.25 13.11 -13.67
CA ALA A 108 15.98 12.77 -12.28
C ALA A 108 14.79 11.80 -12.21
N THR A 109 14.89 10.77 -11.37
CA THR A 109 13.79 9.83 -11.14
C THR A 109 13.14 10.14 -9.81
N LEU A 110 11.83 10.37 -9.83
CA LEU A 110 11.00 10.62 -8.66
C LEU A 110 10.09 9.42 -8.42
N THR A 111 10.05 8.93 -7.19
CA THR A 111 9.14 7.88 -6.77
C THR A 111 8.11 8.49 -5.83
N VAL A 112 6.82 8.32 -6.14
CA VAL A 112 5.70 8.76 -5.30
C VAL A 112 5.00 7.53 -4.77
N THR A 113 4.72 7.49 -3.46
CA THR A 113 4.05 6.36 -2.80
C THR A 113 2.81 6.83 -2.06
N LEU A 114 1.77 5.99 -2.09
CA LEU A 114 0.54 6.15 -1.33
C LEU A 114 0.32 4.88 -0.52
N MET A 115 0.58 4.97 0.79
CA MET A 115 0.65 3.81 1.67
C MET A 115 -0.12 4.04 2.97
N SER A 116 -0.70 2.97 3.53
CA SER A 116 -1.20 2.94 4.90
C SER A 116 -0.35 1.94 5.69
N GLY A 117 0.65 2.44 6.41
CA GLY A 117 1.72 1.60 6.96
C GLY A 117 2.46 0.85 5.86
N VAL A 118 2.41 -0.49 5.89
CA VAL A 118 3.01 -1.36 4.87
C VAL A 118 2.07 -1.67 3.69
N ASN A 119 0.83 -1.21 3.75
CA ASN A 119 -0.20 -1.59 2.77
C ASN A 119 -0.30 -0.54 1.66
N PRO A 120 -0.19 -0.95 0.39
CA PRO A 120 -0.44 -0.06 -0.72
C PRO A 120 -1.91 0.39 -0.76
N VAL A 121 -2.12 1.67 -1.03
CA VAL A 121 -3.45 2.27 -1.16
C VAL A 121 -3.65 2.71 -2.62
N GLY A 122 -4.84 2.49 -3.14
CA GLY A 122 -5.26 2.94 -4.45
C GLY A 122 -5.77 4.38 -4.42
N GLY A 123 -5.49 5.13 -5.48
CA GLY A 123 -5.93 6.53 -5.59
C GLY A 123 -5.49 7.17 -6.90
N THR A 124 -5.80 8.45 -7.03
CA THR A 124 -5.34 9.29 -8.13
C THR A 124 -4.18 10.16 -7.68
N MET A 125 -3.29 10.50 -8.58
CA MET A 125 -2.18 11.43 -8.35
C MET A 125 -2.20 12.50 -9.43
N TRP A 126 -1.94 13.74 -9.04
CA TRP A 126 -1.59 14.83 -9.97
C TRP A 126 -0.45 15.65 -9.38
N VAL A 127 0.31 16.31 -10.27
CA VAL A 127 1.45 17.13 -9.90
C VAL A 127 1.33 18.52 -10.49
N ASP A 128 1.57 19.51 -9.65
CA ASP A 128 1.79 20.90 -10.05
C ASP A 128 3.30 21.15 -10.11
N ILE A 129 3.77 21.74 -11.21
CA ILE A 129 5.19 22.01 -11.44
C ILE A 129 5.38 23.53 -11.51
N GLU A 130 6.12 24.05 -10.53
CA GLU A 130 6.59 25.43 -10.55
C GLU A 130 8.01 25.45 -11.12
N ALA A 131 8.15 26.12 -12.27
CA ALA A 131 9.41 26.23 -12.99
C ALA A 131 10.03 27.64 -12.76
N PRO A 132 11.33 27.83 -13.02
CA PRO A 132 11.99 29.14 -12.95
C PRO A 132 11.34 30.16 -13.87
N GLU A 133 11.49 31.45 -13.56
CA GLU A 133 10.97 32.54 -14.38
C GLU A 133 11.43 32.43 -15.84
N GLY A 134 10.52 32.59 -16.78
CA GLY A 134 10.76 32.51 -18.22
C GLY A 134 10.90 31.09 -18.78
N VAL A 135 10.80 30.06 -17.94
CA VAL A 135 10.79 28.66 -18.38
C VAL A 135 9.36 28.22 -18.67
N THR A 136 9.17 27.56 -19.81
CA THR A 136 7.88 27.05 -20.27
C THR A 136 7.86 25.51 -20.27
N GLU A 137 6.68 24.92 -20.46
CA GLU A 137 6.54 23.45 -20.58
C GLU A 137 7.31 22.83 -21.75
N ALA A 138 7.70 23.64 -22.75
CA ALA A 138 8.54 23.20 -23.86
C ALA A 138 10.02 23.01 -23.47
N ASP A 139 10.44 23.58 -22.35
CA ASP A 139 11.83 23.56 -21.87
C ASP A 139 12.16 22.37 -20.96
N TYR A 140 11.15 21.57 -20.56
CA TYR A 140 11.34 20.39 -19.71
C TYR A 140 10.42 19.24 -20.11
N GLN A 141 10.75 18.05 -19.65
CA GLN A 141 9.92 16.86 -19.79
C GLN A 141 9.62 16.26 -18.42
N PHE A 142 8.36 15.92 -18.19
CA PHE A 142 7.91 15.18 -17.03
C PHE A 142 7.10 13.97 -17.51
N LEU A 143 7.66 12.77 -17.37
CA LEU A 143 7.16 11.57 -18.02
C LEU A 143 6.76 10.47 -17.02
N PRO A 144 5.78 9.65 -17.37
CA PRO A 144 4.98 9.68 -18.60
C PRO A 144 3.87 10.75 -18.61
N SER A 145 3.40 11.23 -17.45
CA SER A 145 2.28 12.17 -17.34
C SER A 145 2.27 12.90 -16.00
N LYS A 146 1.65 14.07 -15.94
CA LYS A 146 1.37 14.82 -14.69
C LYS A 146 0.26 14.18 -13.85
N ASN A 147 -0.57 13.33 -14.45
CA ASN A 147 -1.65 12.63 -13.78
C ASN A 147 -1.48 11.12 -13.90
N ASP A 148 -1.86 10.38 -12.85
CA ASP A 148 -1.82 8.92 -12.84
C ASP A 148 -2.68 8.34 -11.71
N HIS A 149 -2.68 7.01 -11.63
CA HIS A 149 -3.39 6.23 -10.61
C HIS A 149 -2.43 5.31 -9.87
N PHE A 150 -2.54 5.28 -8.53
CA PHE A 150 -1.84 4.31 -7.70
C PHE A 150 -2.53 2.95 -7.80
N ALA A 151 -2.04 2.07 -8.67
CA ALA A 151 -2.54 0.70 -8.78
C ALA A 151 -1.97 -0.21 -7.67
N SER A 152 -0.73 0.05 -7.24
CA SER A 152 0.01 -0.73 -6.22
C SER A 152 0.70 0.17 -5.20
N GLY A 153 0.15 1.35 -4.95
CA GLY A 153 0.68 2.30 -3.97
C GLY A 153 1.99 2.98 -4.36
N LYS A 154 2.45 2.83 -5.61
CA LYS A 154 3.72 3.41 -6.09
C LYS A 154 3.61 3.87 -7.54
N ILE A 155 4.16 5.05 -7.80
CA ILE A 155 4.30 5.65 -9.13
C ILE A 155 5.73 6.16 -9.28
N THR A 156 6.30 5.99 -10.48
CA THR A 156 7.63 6.52 -10.82
C THR A 156 7.50 7.55 -11.93
N ARG A 157 8.24 8.66 -11.80
CA ARG A 157 8.29 9.75 -12.77
C ARG A 157 9.75 10.09 -13.09
N THR A 158 9.98 10.55 -14.31
CA THR A 158 11.27 11.09 -14.71
C THR A 158 11.11 12.55 -15.13
N PHE A 159 12.09 13.35 -14.74
CA PHE A 159 12.16 14.76 -15.11
C PHE A 159 13.50 15.06 -15.75
N SER A 160 13.49 15.84 -16.85
CA SER A 160 14.66 16.44 -17.48
C SER A 160 14.35 17.85 -17.96
N THR A 161 15.35 18.69 -18.08
CA THR A 161 15.21 20.07 -18.56
C THR A 161 16.43 20.51 -19.34
N ASN A 162 16.25 21.48 -20.24
CA ASN A 162 17.34 22.19 -20.92
C ASN A 162 17.62 23.59 -20.33
N LYS A 163 16.92 23.95 -19.24
CA LYS A 163 17.06 25.25 -18.56
C LYS A 163 17.52 25.03 -17.11
N PRO A 164 18.63 25.66 -16.70
CA PRO A 164 19.02 25.64 -15.29
C PRO A 164 18.05 26.44 -14.43
N GLY A 165 18.00 26.10 -13.14
CA GLY A 165 17.17 26.76 -12.13
C GLY A 165 16.49 25.78 -11.19
N THR A 166 15.66 26.30 -10.31
CA THR A 166 14.94 25.50 -9.29
C THR A 166 13.54 25.16 -9.78
N TYR A 167 13.23 23.89 -9.77
CA TYR A 167 11.89 23.35 -10.07
C TYR A 167 11.29 22.76 -8.82
N THR A 168 10.03 23.13 -8.52
CA THR A 168 9.28 22.57 -7.38
C THR A 168 8.11 21.75 -7.90
N PHE A 169 8.03 20.51 -7.44
CA PHE A 169 6.97 19.56 -7.79
C PHE A 169 6.07 19.39 -6.55
N THR A 170 4.81 19.75 -6.65
CA THR A 170 3.82 19.50 -5.60
C THR A 170 2.94 18.34 -6.04
N PHE A 171 3.14 17.18 -5.42
CA PHE A 171 2.33 16.00 -5.65
C PHE A 171 1.11 16.03 -4.75
N ASN A 172 -0.04 15.79 -5.34
CA ASN A 172 -1.34 15.72 -4.71
C ASN A 172 -1.94 14.33 -4.95
N SER A 173 -2.81 13.88 -4.05
CA SER A 173 -3.48 12.59 -4.20
C SER A 173 -4.85 12.59 -3.52
N LEU A 174 -5.77 11.83 -4.15
CA LEU A 174 -7.06 11.47 -3.60
C LEU A 174 -7.17 9.94 -3.60
N THR A 175 -7.45 9.33 -2.46
CA THR A 175 -7.66 7.87 -2.39
C THR A 175 -8.95 7.48 -3.10
N TYR A 176 -9.11 6.22 -3.49
CA TYR A 176 -10.38 5.75 -4.07
C TYR A 176 -11.54 5.77 -3.07
N GLY A 177 -11.26 5.80 -1.76
CA GLY A 177 -12.25 6.04 -0.71
C GLY A 177 -12.68 7.51 -0.57
N GLY A 178 -12.08 8.42 -1.36
CA GLY A 178 -12.43 9.84 -1.38
C GLY A 178 -11.69 10.68 -0.32
N TYR A 179 -10.58 10.21 0.22
CA TYR A 179 -9.77 10.96 1.19
C TYR A 179 -8.65 11.71 0.47
N GLU A 180 -8.62 13.04 0.65
CA GLU A 180 -7.56 13.90 0.16
C GLU A 180 -6.32 13.77 1.05
N MET A 181 -5.16 13.58 0.42
CA MET A 181 -3.88 13.45 1.12
C MET A 181 -3.22 14.82 1.27
N LYS A 182 -2.42 14.95 2.34
CA LYS A 182 -1.56 16.13 2.48
C LYS A 182 -0.57 16.13 1.32
N PRO A 183 -0.47 17.25 0.54
CA PRO A 183 0.48 17.35 -0.55
C PRO A 183 1.93 17.19 -0.09
N VAL A 184 2.78 16.63 -0.96
CA VAL A 184 4.22 16.52 -0.74
C VAL A 184 4.98 17.21 -1.85
N THR A 185 6.11 17.84 -1.51
CA THR A 185 6.92 18.60 -2.45
C THR A 185 8.28 17.93 -2.68
N VAL A 186 8.76 18.03 -3.92
CA VAL A 186 10.13 17.69 -4.31
C VAL A 186 10.75 18.90 -4.97
N THR A 187 12.00 19.20 -4.64
CA THR A 187 12.75 20.29 -5.24
C THR A 187 13.89 19.72 -6.07
N ILE A 188 14.00 20.16 -7.34
CA ILE A 188 15.12 19.84 -8.22
C ILE A 188 15.85 21.12 -8.60
N ASN A 189 17.14 21.20 -8.28
CA ASN A 189 18.02 22.25 -8.76
C ASN A 189 18.76 21.76 -9.99
N ALA A 190 18.40 22.31 -11.14
CA ALA A 190 19.08 22.05 -12.40
C ALA A 190 20.26 23.02 -12.56
N VAL A 191 21.43 22.47 -12.88
CA VAL A 191 22.67 23.22 -13.11
C VAL A 191 22.95 23.31 -14.60
N PRO A 192 23.65 24.36 -15.07
CA PRO A 192 24.03 24.46 -16.49
C PRO A 192 24.77 23.20 -16.95
N ALA A 193 24.52 22.77 -18.19
CA ALA A 193 25.37 21.79 -18.81
C ALA A 193 26.74 22.45 -19.05
N ASP A 194 27.84 21.78 -18.69
CA ASP A 194 29.17 22.22 -19.00
C ASP A 194 29.29 22.29 -20.55
N THR A 195 29.44 23.49 -21.09
CA THR A 195 29.89 23.65 -22.44
C THR A 195 31.39 23.33 -22.43
N GLU A 196 31.74 22.03 -22.61
CA GLU A 196 33.14 21.70 -22.89
C GLU A 196 33.63 22.53 -24.08
N GLY A 197 34.63 23.38 -23.75
CA GLY A 197 35.61 23.97 -24.62
C GLY A 197 35.22 24.20 -26.09
N ALA A 198 34.70 25.37 -26.38
CA ALA A 198 35.09 25.97 -27.65
C ALA A 198 36.61 26.29 -27.56
N GLU A 199 37.46 25.31 -27.88
CA GLU A 199 38.87 25.63 -28.17
C GLU A 199 38.88 26.67 -29.29
N GLU A 200 39.32 27.88 -28.94
CA GLU A 200 39.76 28.87 -29.87
C GLU A 200 40.85 28.27 -30.77
N LYS A 201 40.57 28.21 -32.05
CA LYS A 201 41.59 28.04 -33.11
C LYS A 201 41.94 29.39 -33.67
#